data_0314f8f95f6bc727af25259b1160f745
#
_entry.id   0314f8f95f6bc727af25259b1160f745
#
_cell.length_a   1.000
_cell.length_b   1.000
_cell.length_c   1.000
_cell.angle_alpha   90.00
_cell.angle_beta   90.00
_cell.angle_gamma   90.00
#
_symmetry.space_group_name_H-M   'P 1'
#
loop_
_entity.id
_entity.type
_entity.pdbx_description
1 polymer ?
#
loop_
_entity_poly.entity_id
_entity_poly.type
_entity_poly.pdbx_seq_one_letter_code
_entity_poly.pdbx_strand_id
1 'polypeptide(L)'
;MTNIMIILGIDPGLAIIGYGVVEYKNNRFRTIDYGAITTPAKMDNVDRLELIYKGMDELFKMYDIDEVGIEELFFNKNVKTAITVAQARGVILLSCKHNNKPVFEYTPLQIKQGVCGYGRADKSQVQKMVTSFLGLKSVPKPDDVADALAVGICHAHANRLGKELSKYY
;
A
#
# COMPACT_ATOMS: atom_id res chain seq x y z
N MET A 1 -3.84 -26.63 5.08
CA MET A 1 -4.03 -25.46 5.98
C MET A 1 -4.30 -24.24 5.12
N THR A 2 -5.43 -23.57 5.34
CA THR A 2 -5.79 -22.35 4.61
C THR A 2 -4.93 -21.21 5.14
N ASN A 3 -3.96 -20.76 4.34
CA ASN A 3 -3.05 -19.68 4.74
C ASN A 3 -3.83 -18.34 4.66
N ILE A 4 -4.11 -17.74 5.81
CA ILE A 4 -4.60 -16.37 5.93
C ILE A 4 -3.38 -15.47 5.84
N MET A 5 -3.48 -14.37 5.12
CA MET A 5 -2.43 -13.35 5.02
C MET A 5 -3.03 -11.97 5.25
N ILE A 6 -2.51 -11.24 6.20
CA ILE A 6 -2.87 -9.83 6.48
C ILE A 6 -1.85 -8.93 5.81
N ILE A 7 -2.30 -8.15 4.84
CA ILE A 7 -1.45 -7.29 4.02
C ILE A 7 -1.72 -5.83 4.37
N LEU A 8 -0.67 -5.06 4.56
CA LEU A 8 -0.71 -3.60 4.58
C LEU A 8 -0.25 -3.06 3.23
N GLY A 9 -1.17 -2.50 2.45
CA GLY A 9 -0.84 -1.74 1.24
C GLY A 9 -0.59 -0.27 1.58
N ILE A 10 0.42 0.34 0.97
CA ILE A 10 0.81 1.73 1.21
C ILE A 10 1.03 2.48 -0.09
N ASP A 11 0.44 3.66 -0.19
CA ASP A 11 0.76 4.70 -1.17
C ASP A 11 1.55 5.81 -0.46
N PRO A 12 2.88 5.90 -0.68
CA PRO A 12 3.75 6.78 0.08
C PRO A 12 3.66 8.24 -0.39
N GLY A 13 3.42 9.14 0.54
CA GLY A 13 3.46 10.59 0.35
C GLY A 13 4.04 11.29 1.57
N LEU A 14 4.22 12.62 1.51
CA LEU A 14 4.59 13.41 2.69
C LEU A 14 3.36 14.01 3.36
N ALA A 15 2.45 14.62 2.60
CA ALA A 15 1.25 15.26 3.14
C ALA A 15 0.16 14.24 3.50
N ILE A 16 0.03 13.22 2.68
CA ILE A 16 -0.95 12.15 2.81
C ILE A 16 -0.24 10.84 2.49
N ILE A 17 -0.34 9.87 3.37
CA ILE A 17 0.08 8.49 3.14
C ILE A 17 -1.17 7.64 3.19
N GLY A 18 -1.59 7.10 2.05
CA GLY A 18 -2.68 6.15 2.00
C GLY A 18 -2.27 4.82 2.60
N TYR A 19 -3.17 4.18 3.35
CA TYR A 19 -3.00 2.80 3.81
C TYR A 19 -4.26 1.98 3.64
N GLY A 20 -4.08 0.68 3.44
CA GLY A 20 -5.16 -0.29 3.42
C GLY A 20 -4.73 -1.61 4.03
N VAL A 21 -5.47 -2.09 5.03
CA VAL A 21 -5.24 -3.38 5.67
C VAL A 21 -6.26 -4.38 5.15
N VAL A 22 -5.79 -5.39 4.45
CA VAL A 22 -6.64 -6.41 3.81
C VAL A 22 -6.24 -7.81 4.24
N GLU A 23 -7.23 -8.62 4.54
CA GLU A 23 -7.06 -10.06 4.70
C GLU A 23 -7.26 -10.74 3.33
N TYR A 24 -6.32 -11.61 2.97
CA TYR A 24 -6.42 -12.46 1.79
C TYR A 24 -6.46 -13.94 2.19
N LYS A 25 -7.52 -14.61 1.82
CA LYS A 25 -7.74 -16.03 2.11
C LYS A 25 -8.53 -16.71 1.00
N ASN A 26 -8.02 -17.83 0.47
CA ASN A 26 -8.74 -18.64 -0.53
C ASN A 26 -9.23 -17.82 -1.74
N ASN A 27 -8.39 -16.95 -2.29
CA ASN A 27 -8.71 -16.03 -3.40
C ASN A 27 -9.83 -15.02 -3.08
N ARG A 28 -10.10 -14.75 -1.83
CA ARG A 28 -11.07 -13.75 -1.39
C ARG A 28 -10.41 -12.71 -0.53
N PHE A 29 -10.85 -11.49 -0.69
CA PHE A 29 -10.43 -10.36 0.13
C PHE A 29 -11.47 -10.04 1.20
N ARG A 30 -11.00 -9.64 2.36
CA ARG A 30 -11.80 -8.98 3.39
C ARG A 30 -11.06 -7.71 3.80
N THR A 31 -11.71 -6.58 3.70
CA THR A 31 -11.18 -5.31 4.19
C THR A 31 -11.21 -5.31 5.71
N ILE A 32 -10.06 -5.07 6.34
CA ILE A 32 -9.96 -4.93 7.80
C ILE A 32 -10.08 -3.45 8.17
N ASP A 33 -9.23 -2.60 7.55
CA ASP A 33 -9.23 -1.15 7.76
C ASP A 33 -8.59 -0.44 6.57
N TYR A 34 -8.87 0.84 6.41
CA TYR A 34 -8.19 1.71 5.46
C TYR A 34 -8.34 3.17 5.86
N GLY A 35 -7.39 3.99 5.47
CA GLY A 35 -7.39 5.40 5.79
C GLY A 35 -6.13 6.11 5.31
N ALA A 36 -5.84 7.24 5.90
CA ALA A 36 -4.66 8.02 5.59
C ALA A 36 -3.97 8.54 6.85
N ILE A 37 -2.64 8.46 6.86
CA ILE A 37 -1.80 9.22 7.79
C ILE A 37 -1.58 10.59 7.15
N THR A 38 -1.96 11.65 7.84
CA THR A 38 -1.84 13.02 7.31
C THR A 38 -0.88 13.86 8.14
N THR A 39 -0.12 14.73 7.46
CA THR A 39 0.80 15.64 8.11
C THR A 39 0.51 17.09 7.71
N PRO A 40 0.43 18.04 8.67
CA PRO A 40 0.13 19.44 8.38
C PRO A 40 1.18 20.10 7.47
N ALA A 41 0.74 20.85 6.45
CA ALA A 41 1.65 21.50 5.49
C ALA A 41 2.56 22.57 6.11
N LYS A 42 2.15 23.19 7.23
CA LYS A 42 2.91 24.24 7.93
C LYS A 42 3.88 23.70 8.99
N MET A 43 3.89 22.39 9.22
CA MET A 43 4.78 21.74 10.16
C MET A 43 6.15 21.52 9.54
N ASP A 44 7.21 21.61 10.35
CA ASP A 44 8.58 21.34 9.90
C ASP A 44 8.71 19.91 9.37
N ASN A 45 9.58 19.74 8.37
CA ASN A 45 9.70 18.46 7.68
C ASN A 45 10.08 17.31 8.63
N VAL A 46 10.96 17.57 9.61
CA VAL A 46 11.39 16.55 10.58
C VAL A 46 10.22 16.09 11.44
N ASP A 47 9.39 17.02 11.92
CA ASP A 47 8.20 16.71 12.72
C ASP A 47 7.15 15.93 11.90
N ARG A 48 7.01 16.27 10.62
CA ARG A 48 6.15 15.51 9.69
C ARG A 48 6.63 14.07 9.53
N LEU A 49 7.95 13.87 9.39
CA LEU A 49 8.54 12.53 9.30
C LEU A 49 8.32 11.73 10.60
N GLU A 50 8.39 12.39 11.77
CA GLU A 50 8.07 11.75 13.04
C GLU A 50 6.60 11.31 13.12
N LEU A 51 5.67 12.16 12.65
CA LEU A 51 4.24 11.80 12.59
C LEU A 51 4.00 10.58 11.69
N ILE A 52 4.68 10.51 10.54
CA ILE A 52 4.61 9.36 9.66
C ILE A 52 5.09 8.10 10.38
N TYR A 53 6.25 8.17 11.04
CA TYR A 53 6.80 7.04 11.79
C TYR A 53 5.82 6.54 12.86
N LYS A 54 5.27 7.47 13.67
CA LYS A 54 4.30 7.16 14.72
C LYS A 54 3.01 6.53 14.15
N GLY A 55 2.49 7.09 13.06
CA GLY A 55 1.30 6.55 12.40
C GLY A 55 1.51 5.13 11.86
N MET A 56 2.67 4.86 11.27
CA MET A 56 3.03 3.51 10.84
C MET A 56 3.17 2.53 12.01
N ASP A 57 3.83 2.96 13.09
CA ASP A 57 4.01 2.15 14.29
C ASP A 57 2.67 1.82 14.98
N GLU A 58 1.72 2.75 14.97
CA GLU A 58 0.35 2.51 15.44
C GLU A 58 -0.37 1.44 14.62
N LEU A 59 -0.25 1.47 13.28
CA LEU A 59 -0.83 0.43 12.43
C LEU A 59 -0.27 -0.95 12.75
N PHE A 60 1.04 -1.07 12.96
CA PHE A 60 1.66 -2.35 13.34
C PHE A 60 1.29 -2.83 14.75
N LYS A 61 0.92 -1.92 15.66
CA LYS A 61 0.40 -2.28 16.99
C LYS A 61 -1.06 -2.72 16.95
N MET A 62 -1.86 -2.11 16.05
CA MET A 62 -3.29 -2.40 15.94
C MET A 62 -3.59 -3.67 15.16
N TYR A 63 -2.77 -4.01 14.16
CA TYR A 63 -3.04 -5.10 13.24
C TYR A 63 -1.86 -6.07 13.18
N ASP A 64 -2.14 -7.36 13.21
CA ASP A 64 -1.12 -8.41 13.03
C ASP A 64 -0.79 -8.59 11.55
N ILE A 65 -0.06 -7.60 11.00
CA ILE A 65 0.31 -7.52 9.59
C ILE A 65 1.40 -8.57 9.30
N ASP A 66 1.20 -9.39 8.28
CA ASP A 66 2.19 -10.36 7.82
C ASP A 66 3.21 -9.73 6.87
N GLU A 67 2.72 -9.00 5.86
CA GLU A 67 3.53 -8.45 4.78
C GLU A 67 3.07 -7.04 4.40
N VAL A 68 4.00 -6.21 3.89
CA VAL A 68 3.74 -4.84 3.44
C VAL A 68 4.00 -4.73 1.95
N GLY A 69 3.01 -4.26 1.20
CA GLY A 69 3.17 -3.79 -0.18
C GLY A 69 3.30 -2.28 -0.22
N ILE A 70 4.24 -1.75 -0.98
CA ILE A 70 4.43 -0.31 -1.16
C ILE A 70 4.64 0.03 -2.64
N GLU A 71 4.06 1.14 -3.09
CA GLU A 71 4.30 1.63 -4.43
C GLU A 71 5.71 2.21 -4.56
N GLU A 72 6.37 1.89 -5.69
CA GLU A 72 7.66 2.51 -6.05
C GLU A 72 7.46 3.99 -6.41
N LEU A 73 8.46 4.80 -6.03
CA LEU A 73 8.49 6.20 -6.43
C LEU A 73 8.99 6.36 -7.87
N PHE A 74 8.16 6.97 -8.71
CA PHE A 74 8.54 7.39 -10.06
C PHE A 74 8.69 8.91 -10.11
N PHE A 75 9.92 9.37 -10.36
CA PHE A 75 10.23 10.80 -10.44
C PHE A 75 10.09 11.30 -11.87
N ASN A 76 8.97 11.93 -12.21
CA ASN A 76 8.79 12.39 -13.57
C ASN A 76 9.08 13.88 -13.83
N LYS A 77 9.00 14.82 -12.88
CA LYS A 77 9.20 16.25 -13.21
C LYS A 77 9.55 17.23 -12.07
N ASN A 78 9.35 16.91 -10.79
CA ASN A 78 9.57 17.88 -9.71
C ASN A 78 10.53 17.34 -8.65
N VAL A 79 11.81 17.68 -8.80
CA VAL A 79 12.90 17.19 -7.92
C VAL A 79 12.68 17.57 -6.45
N LYS A 80 12.15 18.77 -6.17
CA LYS A 80 11.94 19.23 -4.79
C LYS A 80 10.90 18.40 -4.04
N THR A 81 9.78 18.12 -4.68
CA THR A 81 8.73 17.24 -4.12
C THR A 81 9.24 15.78 -4.04
N ALA A 82 10.03 15.35 -5.01
CA ALA A 82 10.63 14.03 -5.04
C ALA A 82 11.50 13.75 -3.80
N ILE A 83 12.33 14.69 -3.39
CA ILE A 83 13.20 14.54 -2.21
C ILE A 83 12.36 14.36 -0.94
N THR A 84 11.35 15.19 -0.73
CA THR A 84 10.52 15.12 0.48
C THR A 84 9.69 13.83 0.55
N VAL A 85 9.18 13.36 -0.59
CA VAL A 85 8.46 12.08 -0.67
C VAL A 85 9.42 10.91 -0.46
N ALA A 86 10.65 10.97 -0.98
CA ALA A 86 11.67 9.95 -0.74
C ALA A 86 12.07 9.87 0.75
N GLN A 87 12.16 11.00 1.45
CA GLN A 87 12.40 11.02 2.89
C GLN A 87 11.25 10.34 3.66
N ALA A 88 10.00 10.68 3.35
CA ALA A 88 8.82 10.06 3.95
C ALA A 88 8.81 8.54 3.69
N ARG A 89 9.10 8.11 2.45
CA ARG A 89 9.21 6.70 2.10
C ARG A 89 10.32 5.99 2.89
N GLY A 90 11.47 6.62 3.07
CA GLY A 90 12.56 6.08 3.88
C GLY A 90 12.12 5.82 5.34
N VAL A 91 11.34 6.73 5.92
CA VAL A 91 10.76 6.57 7.26
C VAL A 91 9.75 5.42 7.31
N ILE A 92 8.89 5.27 6.30
CA ILE A 92 7.96 4.14 6.19
C ILE A 92 8.73 2.82 6.17
N LEU A 93 9.74 2.70 5.31
CA LEU A 93 10.57 1.50 5.20
C LEU A 93 11.31 1.16 6.51
N LEU A 94 11.82 2.19 7.19
CA LEU A 94 12.48 2.03 8.50
C LEU A 94 11.50 1.53 9.55
N SER A 95 10.28 2.08 9.60
CA SER A 95 9.23 1.61 10.51
C SER A 95 8.85 0.15 10.25
N CYS A 96 8.71 -0.25 8.98
CA CYS A 96 8.50 -1.66 8.62
C CYS A 96 9.62 -2.56 9.15
N LYS A 97 10.87 -2.14 8.97
CA LYS A 97 12.04 -2.88 9.45
C LYS A 97 12.08 -3.00 10.96
N HIS A 98 11.80 -1.93 11.70
CA HIS A 98 11.76 -1.95 13.17
C HIS A 98 10.66 -2.90 13.70
N ASN A 99 9.56 -3.02 12.98
CA ASN A 99 8.46 -3.92 13.32
C ASN A 99 8.63 -5.34 12.72
N ASN A 100 9.82 -5.66 12.14
CA ASN A 100 10.14 -6.94 11.51
C ASN A 100 9.15 -7.36 10.43
N LYS A 101 8.61 -6.40 9.66
CA LYS A 101 7.67 -6.66 8.58
C LYS A 101 8.40 -6.67 7.23
N PRO A 102 8.29 -7.76 6.43
CA PRO A 102 8.84 -7.80 5.08
C PRO A 102 8.10 -6.81 4.17
N VAL A 103 8.86 -6.13 3.30
CA VAL A 103 8.34 -5.13 2.38
C VAL A 103 8.55 -5.58 0.94
N PHE A 104 7.52 -5.41 0.12
CA PHE A 104 7.52 -5.72 -1.31
C PHE A 104 7.13 -4.47 -2.09
N GLU A 105 7.90 -4.15 -3.12
CA GLU A 105 7.77 -2.92 -3.90
C GLU A 105 7.10 -3.22 -5.25
N TYR A 106 6.20 -2.35 -5.68
CA TYR A 106 5.44 -2.50 -6.92
C TYR A 106 5.45 -1.22 -7.74
N THR A 107 5.77 -1.34 -9.01
CA THR A 107 5.63 -0.24 -9.97
C THR A 107 4.15 0.06 -10.25
N PRO A 108 3.80 1.28 -10.68
CA PRO A 108 2.44 1.60 -11.11
C PRO A 108 1.89 0.65 -12.18
N LEU A 109 2.75 0.18 -13.08
CA LEU A 109 2.38 -0.80 -14.10
C LEU A 109 1.99 -2.14 -13.49
N GLN A 110 2.78 -2.65 -12.55
CA GLN A 110 2.51 -3.91 -11.84
C GLN A 110 1.21 -3.82 -11.01
N ILE A 111 0.96 -2.68 -10.34
CA ILE A 111 -0.27 -2.46 -9.59
C ILE A 111 -1.48 -2.53 -10.52
N LYS A 112 -1.45 -1.82 -11.66
CA LYS A 112 -2.53 -1.87 -12.64
C LYS A 112 -2.76 -3.28 -13.19
N GLN A 113 -1.69 -4.00 -13.52
CA GLN A 113 -1.76 -5.40 -13.96
C GLN A 113 -2.33 -6.32 -12.87
N GLY A 114 -1.89 -6.17 -11.63
CA GLY A 114 -2.35 -6.97 -10.50
C GLY A 114 -3.82 -6.75 -10.15
N VAL A 115 -4.34 -5.53 -10.34
CA VAL A 115 -5.73 -5.18 -10.02
C VAL A 115 -6.66 -5.37 -11.21
N CYS A 116 -6.28 -4.92 -12.41
CA CYS A 116 -7.14 -4.90 -13.59
C CYS A 116 -6.83 -5.99 -14.62
N GLY A 117 -5.73 -6.72 -14.47
CA GLY A 117 -5.26 -7.71 -15.42
C GLY A 117 -4.47 -7.12 -16.61
N TYR A 118 -4.35 -5.79 -16.72
CA TYR A 118 -3.58 -5.11 -17.78
C TYR A 118 -3.02 -3.76 -17.31
N GLY A 119 -1.83 -3.40 -17.81
CA GLY A 119 -1.07 -2.24 -17.32
C GLY A 119 -1.52 -0.87 -17.81
N ARG A 120 -2.45 -0.80 -18.79
CA ARG A 120 -2.96 0.46 -19.35
C ARG A 120 -4.27 0.94 -18.72
N ALA A 121 -4.70 0.31 -17.62
CA ALA A 121 -5.89 0.74 -16.89
C ALA A 121 -5.75 2.20 -16.43
N ASP A 122 -6.82 2.97 -16.59
CA ASP A 122 -6.89 4.32 -16.04
C ASP A 122 -7.22 4.29 -14.53
N LYS A 123 -7.10 5.44 -13.86
CA LYS A 123 -7.33 5.54 -12.43
C LYS A 123 -8.76 5.14 -12.03
N SER A 124 -9.76 5.51 -12.83
CA SER A 124 -11.16 5.17 -12.57
C SER A 124 -11.40 3.66 -12.64
N GLN A 125 -10.75 2.98 -13.59
CA GLN A 125 -10.84 1.53 -13.71
C GLN A 125 -10.21 0.82 -12.51
N VAL A 126 -9.02 1.26 -12.07
CA VAL A 126 -8.37 0.72 -10.87
C VAL A 126 -9.27 0.90 -9.64
N GLN A 127 -9.81 2.11 -9.42
CA GLN A 127 -10.67 2.41 -8.29
C GLN A 127 -11.96 1.57 -8.29
N LYS A 128 -12.57 1.35 -9.45
CA LYS A 128 -13.74 0.47 -9.59
C LYS A 128 -13.42 -0.98 -9.25
N MET A 129 -12.27 -1.48 -9.71
CA MET A 129 -11.84 -2.84 -9.41
C MET A 129 -11.53 -3.02 -7.92
N VAL A 130 -10.83 -2.07 -7.30
CA VAL A 130 -10.58 -2.06 -5.84
C VAL A 130 -11.90 -2.13 -5.07
N THR A 131 -12.85 -1.25 -5.41
CA THR A 131 -14.18 -1.21 -4.79
C THR A 131 -14.90 -2.55 -4.91
N SER A 132 -14.83 -3.17 -6.08
CA SER A 132 -15.47 -4.48 -6.36
C SER A 132 -14.80 -5.62 -5.58
N PHE A 133 -13.47 -5.75 -5.64
CA PHE A 133 -12.73 -6.82 -4.93
C PHE A 133 -12.96 -6.79 -3.42
N LEU A 134 -13.05 -5.60 -2.86
CA LEU A 134 -13.17 -5.38 -1.43
C LEU A 134 -14.63 -5.23 -0.96
N GLY A 135 -15.60 -5.28 -1.87
CA GLY A 135 -17.03 -5.14 -1.54
C GLY A 135 -17.38 -3.81 -0.89
N LEU A 136 -16.68 -2.71 -1.27
CA LEU A 136 -16.88 -1.40 -0.67
C LEU A 136 -18.13 -0.72 -1.27
N LYS A 137 -18.79 0.11 -0.47
CA LYS A 137 -20.00 0.85 -0.91
C LYS A 137 -19.69 1.98 -1.89
N SER A 138 -18.48 2.54 -1.83
CA SER A 138 -18.02 3.64 -2.67
C SER A 138 -16.49 3.62 -2.78
N VAL A 139 -15.95 4.36 -3.75
CA VAL A 139 -14.50 4.55 -3.88
C VAL A 139 -13.97 5.27 -2.64
N PRO A 140 -12.95 4.71 -1.96
CA PRO A 140 -12.32 5.33 -0.80
C PRO A 140 -11.75 6.71 -1.13
N LYS A 141 -11.78 7.61 -0.15
CA LYS A 141 -11.22 8.96 -0.25
C LYS A 141 -10.33 9.25 0.98
N PRO A 142 -9.26 10.05 0.82
CA PRO A 142 -8.72 10.59 -0.45
C PRO A 142 -8.25 9.48 -1.41
N ASP A 143 -7.88 9.86 -2.62
CA ASP A 143 -7.48 8.91 -3.69
C ASP A 143 -6.32 8.00 -3.27
N ASP A 144 -5.38 8.53 -2.47
CA ASP A 144 -4.24 7.80 -1.90
C ASP A 144 -4.67 6.53 -1.15
N VAL A 145 -5.86 6.53 -0.55
CA VAL A 145 -6.42 5.36 0.15
C VAL A 145 -6.80 4.26 -0.84
N ALA A 146 -7.44 4.62 -1.95
CA ALA A 146 -7.77 3.65 -3.01
C ALA A 146 -6.51 3.11 -3.68
N ASP A 147 -5.50 3.96 -3.87
CA ASP A 147 -4.21 3.59 -4.44
C ASP A 147 -3.46 2.61 -3.49
N ALA A 148 -3.47 2.85 -2.17
CA ALA A 148 -2.91 1.93 -1.17
C ALA A 148 -3.63 0.57 -1.14
N LEU A 149 -4.95 0.54 -1.22
CA LEU A 149 -5.72 -0.70 -1.31
C LEU A 149 -5.41 -1.47 -2.60
N ALA A 150 -5.18 -0.76 -3.72
CA ALA A 150 -4.75 -1.36 -4.98
C ALA A 150 -3.39 -2.06 -4.83
N VAL A 151 -2.44 -1.45 -4.09
CA VAL A 151 -1.14 -2.06 -3.77
C VAL A 151 -1.34 -3.36 -2.97
N GLY A 152 -2.20 -3.37 -1.97
CA GLY A 152 -2.50 -4.57 -1.17
C GLY A 152 -3.08 -5.71 -2.00
N ILE A 153 -4.01 -5.41 -2.93
CA ILE A 153 -4.57 -6.39 -3.87
C ILE A 153 -3.49 -6.93 -4.83
N CYS A 154 -2.67 -6.02 -5.38
CA CYS A 154 -1.55 -6.40 -6.27
C CYS A 154 -0.60 -7.36 -5.55
N HIS A 155 -0.22 -7.06 -4.31
CA HIS A 155 0.65 -7.91 -3.50
C HIS A 155 0.06 -9.31 -3.27
N ALA A 156 -1.22 -9.40 -2.92
CA ALA A 156 -1.89 -10.69 -2.72
C ALA A 156 -1.85 -11.57 -3.98
N HIS A 157 -2.10 -10.98 -5.14
CA HIS A 157 -2.07 -11.69 -6.42
C HIS A 157 -0.65 -12.10 -6.83
N ALA A 158 0.35 -11.23 -6.64
CA ALA A 158 1.76 -11.53 -6.93
C ALA A 158 2.30 -12.66 -6.06
N ASN A 159 1.99 -12.66 -4.77
CA ASN A 159 2.41 -13.71 -3.82
C ASN A 159 1.81 -15.08 -4.19
N ARG A 160 0.56 -15.09 -4.65
CA ARG A 160 -0.09 -16.32 -5.13
C ARG A 160 0.63 -16.89 -6.35
N LEU A 161 0.94 -16.07 -7.35
CA LEU A 161 1.63 -16.50 -8.56
C LEU A 161 3.02 -17.08 -8.23
N GLY A 162 3.78 -16.43 -7.34
CA GLY A 162 5.07 -16.92 -6.87
C GLY A 162 4.97 -18.31 -6.22
N LYS A 163 3.97 -18.52 -5.35
CA LYS A 163 3.73 -19.82 -4.71
C LYS A 163 3.25 -20.90 -5.68
N GLU A 164 2.47 -20.54 -6.70
CA GLU A 164 2.05 -21.48 -7.74
C GLU A 164 3.24 -21.91 -8.61
N LEU A 165 4.08 -20.96 -9.03
CA LEU A 165 5.27 -21.24 -9.84
C LEU A 165 6.32 -22.07 -9.07
N SER A 166 6.53 -21.80 -7.78
CA SER A 166 7.51 -22.55 -6.95
C SER A 166 7.17 -24.04 -6.75
N LYS A 167 5.97 -24.49 -7.14
CA LYS A 167 5.61 -25.91 -7.14
C LYS A 167 6.12 -26.70 -8.35
N TYR A 168 6.65 -25.98 -9.35
CA TYR A 168 7.12 -26.57 -10.60
C TYR A 168 8.65 -26.50 -10.77
N TYR A 169 9.34 -25.91 -9.80
CA TYR A 169 10.79 -25.85 -9.71
C TYR A 169 11.27 -26.39 -8.34
#